data_80e24eab841d689d0660e009cf56ee0e
#
_entry.id   80e24eab841d689d0660e009cf56ee0e
#
_cell.length_a   1.000
_cell.length_b   1.000
_cell.length_c   1.000
_cell.angle_alpha   90.00
_cell.angle_beta   90.00
_cell.angle_gamma   90.00
#
_symmetry.space_group_name_H-M   'P 1'
#
loop_
_entity.id
_entity.type
_entity.pdbx_description
1 polymer ?
#
loop_
_entity_poly.entity_id
_entity_poly.type
_entity_poly.pdbx_seq_one_letter_code
_entity_poly.pdbx_strand_id
1 'polypeptide(L)'
;DSSVYDAIVRLAQDFSTRYLMVDGHGNFGSIDGDSPAAMRYTEVRMAKIAEAMLEDIEKDTVDFVPNYDESLKEPSVLPSKVPALLINGSAGIAVGMATNIPPHNLGEVIDGAVALLDNPDITVDELLQYIPAPDYPTGGIIMGRSGIRNAYRTGRGGYVLRARCEIEEFNNGTRERIIVTELPYQVNKQKLIETIADYVKNKRLEGISNVNDESDRHGMRVVIEVKKDANAQVVLNSLYKQTNLQTSGGIIVLALVGTDPKILNLKEILEYYVAHQKDVITRRTKYDLNKTREREHIVKGLVIALAHIDEVIAIIKRSTDKDDASRQLMQAFLLDEKQTTAILEMRLQRLTSMEVDKLNEELRQLDALIKDLEDILQKPERVVAIIRNDLLDVKNRYPAPRKTEISTDYADIGEADLIPREDVVISMTHLGYVKRLSVKDCRAQRRGGKGVTAHKPKDEDFVENMFVSSTHDDLLFFSSLGKVYKLKGYE
;
A
#
# COMPACT_ATOMS: atom_id res chain seq x y z
N ASP A 1 22.23 7.89 14.92
CA ASP A 1 21.93 8.71 13.73
C ASP A 1 21.73 7.87 12.47
N SER A 2 22.57 6.85 12.21
CA SER A 2 22.45 6.00 11.00
C SER A 2 21.12 5.26 10.92
N SER A 3 20.65 4.64 11.99
CA SER A 3 19.39 3.90 12.02
C SER A 3 18.17 4.79 11.74
N VAL A 4 18.22 6.05 12.19
CA VAL A 4 17.17 7.05 11.88
C VAL A 4 17.20 7.41 10.41
N TYR A 5 18.41 7.63 9.86
CA TYR A 5 18.57 7.91 8.43
C TYR A 5 18.08 6.77 7.56
N ASP A 6 18.40 5.51 7.90
CA ASP A 6 17.93 4.33 7.17
C ASP A 6 16.39 4.24 7.15
N ALA A 7 15.72 4.60 8.26
CA ALA A 7 14.27 4.67 8.32
C ALA A 7 13.71 5.80 7.44
N ILE A 8 14.32 6.98 7.47
CA ILE A 8 13.95 8.11 6.60
C ILE A 8 14.12 7.76 5.13
N VAL A 9 15.23 7.12 4.76
CA VAL A 9 15.48 6.64 3.40
C VAL A 9 14.35 5.74 2.91
N ARG A 10 13.95 4.76 3.71
CA ARG A 10 12.85 3.85 3.34
C ARG A 10 11.53 4.59 3.12
N LEU A 11 11.23 5.61 3.93
CA LEU A 11 10.02 6.41 3.79
C LEU A 11 10.04 7.36 2.58
N ALA A 12 11.22 7.60 2.00
CA ALA A 12 11.41 8.43 0.82
C ALA A 12 11.51 7.61 -0.49
N GLN A 13 11.63 6.26 -0.42
CA GLN A 13 11.75 5.39 -1.59
C GLN A 13 10.39 5.07 -2.20
N ASP A 14 10.16 5.49 -3.44
CA ASP A 14 8.90 5.31 -4.18
C ASP A 14 8.66 3.86 -4.65
N PHE A 15 9.69 3.03 -4.66
CA PHE A 15 9.62 1.59 -4.93
C PHE A 15 9.42 0.74 -3.65
N SER A 16 9.63 1.32 -2.47
CA SER A 16 9.47 0.64 -1.17
C SER A 16 8.16 1.01 -0.47
N THR A 17 7.71 2.26 -0.61
CA THR A 17 6.57 2.82 0.11
C THR A 17 5.52 3.30 -0.89
N ARG A 18 4.26 2.86 -0.71
CA ARG A 18 3.17 3.20 -1.65
C ARG A 18 2.80 4.69 -1.59
N TYR A 19 2.80 5.27 -0.39
CA TYR A 19 2.58 6.70 -0.14
C TYR A 19 3.76 7.24 0.64
N LEU A 20 4.57 8.08 -0.01
CA LEU A 20 5.77 8.63 0.58
C LEU A 20 5.44 9.53 1.77
N MET A 21 6.06 9.26 2.92
CA MET A 21 5.94 10.09 4.12
C MET A 21 7.07 11.12 4.23
N VAL A 22 8.12 10.93 3.47
CA VAL A 22 9.27 11.82 3.37
C VAL A 22 9.42 12.29 1.93
N ASP A 23 9.52 13.60 1.72
CA ASP A 23 9.90 14.23 0.47
C ASP A 23 11.42 14.44 0.50
N GLY A 24 12.14 13.59 -0.25
CA GLY A 24 13.59 13.53 -0.28
C GLY A 24 14.17 14.23 -1.51
N HIS A 25 15.29 14.95 -1.32
CA HIS A 25 16.09 15.50 -2.41
C HIS A 25 17.49 14.91 -2.36
N GLY A 26 17.90 14.28 -3.46
CA GLY A 26 19.16 13.55 -3.57
C GLY A 26 18.98 12.09 -3.98
N ASN A 27 20.02 11.27 -3.76
CA ASN A 27 19.99 9.84 -4.06
C ASN A 27 19.57 9.03 -2.82
N PHE A 28 18.38 8.44 -2.87
CA PHE A 28 17.82 7.56 -1.83
C PHE A 28 17.85 6.08 -2.22
N GLY A 29 18.70 5.70 -3.16
CA GLY A 29 18.78 4.34 -3.68
C GLY A 29 17.89 4.12 -4.90
N SER A 30 17.94 2.90 -5.46
CA SER A 30 17.17 2.53 -6.64
C SER A 30 16.59 1.12 -6.53
N ILE A 31 15.68 0.77 -7.43
CA ILE A 31 15.14 -0.58 -7.58
C ILE A 31 16.22 -1.60 -7.99
N ASP A 32 17.37 -1.13 -8.45
CA ASP A 32 18.56 -1.95 -8.77
C ASP A 32 19.33 -2.38 -7.52
N GLY A 33 18.97 -1.84 -6.36
CA GLY A 33 19.62 -2.14 -5.09
C GLY A 33 20.80 -1.23 -4.81
N ASP A 34 20.94 -0.11 -5.52
CA ASP A 34 21.93 0.90 -5.20
C ASP A 34 21.68 1.45 -3.80
N SER A 35 22.77 1.64 -3.07
CA SER A 35 22.70 2.25 -1.75
C SER A 35 22.37 3.74 -1.83
N PRO A 36 21.65 4.28 -0.84
CA PRO A 36 21.45 5.72 -0.74
C PRO A 36 22.78 6.45 -0.56
N ALA A 37 22.84 7.70 -0.97
CA ALA A 37 23.97 8.56 -0.65
C ALA A 37 24.11 8.76 0.87
N ALA A 38 25.31 9.07 1.33
CA ALA A 38 25.51 9.42 2.74
C ALA A 38 24.65 10.64 3.13
N MET A 39 24.12 10.68 4.36
CA MET A 39 23.16 11.67 4.82
C MET A 39 23.59 13.14 4.63
N ARG A 40 24.92 13.40 4.54
CA ARG A 40 25.45 14.75 4.27
C ARG A 40 25.21 15.25 2.84
N TYR A 41 24.75 14.37 1.94
CA TYR A 41 24.46 14.69 0.53
C TYR A 41 22.96 14.69 0.21
N THR A 42 22.11 14.45 1.19
CA THR A 42 20.66 14.36 0.99
C THR A 42 19.95 15.41 1.84
N GLU A 43 18.81 15.87 1.36
CA GLU A 43 17.90 16.74 2.09
C GLU A 43 16.56 16.06 2.22
N VAL A 44 15.87 16.28 3.34
CA VAL A 44 14.56 15.69 3.60
C VAL A 44 13.62 16.71 4.24
N ARG A 45 12.36 16.59 3.91
CA ARG A 45 11.26 17.27 4.57
C ARG A 45 10.05 16.34 4.66
N MET A 46 9.14 16.68 5.53
CA MET A 46 7.89 15.93 5.68
C MET A 46 7.03 16.08 4.42
N ALA A 47 6.54 14.99 3.89
CA ALA A 47 5.60 15.02 2.78
C ALA A 47 4.22 15.51 3.26
N LYS A 48 3.44 16.13 2.37
CA LYS A 48 2.11 16.67 2.71
C LYS A 48 1.16 15.64 3.33
N ILE A 49 1.20 14.39 2.87
CA ILE A 49 0.37 13.32 3.43
C ILE A 49 0.82 12.96 4.87
N ALA A 50 2.09 13.12 5.19
CA ALA A 50 2.60 12.88 6.53
C ALA A 50 2.15 13.98 7.53
N GLU A 51 1.89 15.20 7.06
CA GLU A 51 1.30 16.26 7.89
C GLU A 51 -0.08 15.84 8.41
N ALA A 52 -0.89 15.15 7.59
CA ALA A 52 -2.20 14.64 7.99
C ALA A 52 -2.13 13.54 9.07
N MET A 53 -0.96 12.91 9.26
CA MET A 53 -0.75 11.97 10.36
C MET A 53 -0.51 12.65 11.71
N LEU A 54 0.00 13.89 11.69
CA LEU A 54 0.36 14.67 12.88
C LEU A 54 -0.66 15.76 13.21
N GLU A 55 -1.64 15.98 12.34
CA GLU A 55 -2.64 17.03 12.50
C GLU A 55 -3.34 16.90 13.86
N ASP A 56 -3.45 18.03 14.58
CA ASP A 56 -4.04 18.15 15.92
C ASP A 56 -3.29 17.39 17.05
N ILE A 57 -2.02 16.98 16.88
CA ILE A 57 -1.25 16.26 17.90
C ILE A 57 -1.04 17.11 19.16
N GLU A 58 -0.99 18.42 19.03
CA GLU A 58 -0.84 19.40 20.13
C GLU A 58 -2.14 19.63 20.91
N LYS A 59 -3.26 19.06 20.47
CA LYS A 59 -4.59 19.22 21.08
C LYS A 59 -4.97 18.07 22.03
N ASP A 60 -4.00 17.45 22.66
CA ASP A 60 -4.20 16.33 23.60
C ASP A 60 -5.00 15.14 22.99
N THR A 61 -4.83 14.93 21.69
CA THR A 61 -5.56 13.89 20.93
C THR A 61 -5.04 12.49 21.17
N VAL A 62 -3.79 12.35 21.61
CA VAL A 62 -3.11 11.08 21.91
C VAL A 62 -2.33 11.17 23.19
N ASP A 63 -2.01 10.03 23.79
CA ASP A 63 -1.22 9.96 25.01
C ASP A 63 0.26 10.12 24.70
N PHE A 64 0.98 10.84 25.58
CA PHE A 64 2.42 10.99 25.54
C PHE A 64 3.06 10.21 26.68
N VAL A 65 4.06 9.42 26.34
CA VAL A 65 4.85 8.60 27.27
C VAL A 65 6.29 9.16 27.34
N PRO A 66 7.03 8.92 28.45
CA PRO A 66 8.45 9.24 28.48
C PRO A 66 9.21 8.50 27.37
N ASN A 67 10.20 9.17 26.77
CA ASN A 67 11.14 8.53 25.86
C ASN A 67 12.11 7.63 26.63
N TYR A 68 13.06 6.98 25.92
CA TYR A 68 13.98 5.98 26.50
C TYR A 68 14.79 6.50 27.72
N ASP A 69 15.25 7.74 27.70
CA ASP A 69 16.04 8.36 28.77
C ASP A 69 15.20 9.24 29.71
N GLU A 70 13.87 9.24 29.54
CA GLU A 70 12.90 10.03 30.31
C GLU A 70 13.12 11.55 30.24
N SER A 71 14.01 12.03 29.36
CA SER A 71 14.32 13.46 29.21
C SER A 71 13.23 14.22 28.47
N LEU A 72 12.50 13.55 27.58
CA LEU A 72 11.42 14.10 26.76
C LEU A 72 10.20 13.17 26.78
N LYS A 73 9.13 13.60 26.14
CA LYS A 73 7.94 12.78 25.92
C LYS A 73 7.74 12.54 24.42
N GLU A 74 7.25 11.36 24.08
CA GLU A 74 6.90 10.97 22.73
C GLU A 74 5.44 10.48 22.69
N PRO A 75 4.74 10.64 21.56
CA PRO A 75 3.38 10.14 21.44
C PRO A 75 3.39 8.61 21.39
N SER A 76 2.47 7.97 22.14
CA SER A 76 2.31 6.51 22.12
C SER A 76 1.81 6.02 20.78
N VAL A 77 0.95 6.80 20.12
CA VAL A 77 0.42 6.63 18.74
C VAL A 77 0.24 8.01 18.12
N LEU A 78 0.08 8.07 16.80
CA LEU A 78 -0.23 9.33 16.10
C LEU A 78 -1.73 9.53 15.94
N PRO A 79 -2.24 10.78 15.85
CA PRO A 79 -3.65 11.05 15.56
C PRO A 79 -4.11 10.43 14.23
N SER A 80 -3.25 10.48 13.22
CA SER A 80 -3.33 9.77 11.94
C SER A 80 -4.69 9.80 11.25
N LYS A 81 -5.05 10.92 10.63
CA LYS A 81 -6.23 11.02 9.74
C LYS A 81 -6.16 10.07 8.54
N VAL A 82 -4.98 9.53 8.27
CA VAL A 82 -4.70 8.59 7.19
C VAL A 82 -4.60 7.18 7.76
N PRO A 83 -5.26 6.16 7.19
CA PRO A 83 -5.19 4.77 7.66
C PRO A 83 -3.83 4.12 7.30
N ALA A 84 -2.74 4.62 7.89
CA ALA A 84 -1.36 4.36 7.50
C ALA A 84 -0.98 2.87 7.52
N LEU A 85 -1.51 2.08 8.46
CA LEU A 85 -1.25 0.65 8.54
C LEU A 85 -1.66 -0.10 7.27
N LEU A 86 -2.79 0.26 6.67
CA LEU A 86 -3.28 -0.37 5.45
C LEU A 86 -2.64 0.23 4.19
N ILE A 87 -2.51 1.56 4.10
CA ILE A 87 -2.05 2.18 2.85
C ILE A 87 -0.56 1.94 2.54
N ASN A 88 0.29 1.84 3.57
CA ASN A 88 1.73 1.54 3.41
C ASN A 88 2.10 0.12 3.87
N GLY A 89 1.20 -0.56 4.57
CA GLY A 89 1.46 -1.87 5.11
C GLY A 89 2.49 -1.86 6.24
N SER A 90 2.86 -3.05 6.67
CA SER A 90 3.91 -3.27 7.68
C SER A 90 4.49 -4.67 7.52
N ALA A 91 5.80 -4.80 7.66
CA ALA A 91 6.48 -6.09 7.69
C ALA A 91 7.48 -6.12 8.84
N GLY A 92 7.43 -7.17 9.65
CA GLY A 92 8.33 -7.30 10.77
C GLY A 92 8.39 -8.73 11.28
N ILE A 93 9.55 -9.09 11.85
CA ILE A 93 9.82 -10.41 12.42
C ILE A 93 10.18 -10.22 13.88
N ALA A 94 9.38 -10.81 14.77
CA ALA A 94 9.63 -10.83 16.20
C ALA A 94 9.89 -12.27 16.66
N VAL A 95 10.19 -12.45 17.94
CA VAL A 95 10.35 -13.78 18.53
C VAL A 95 8.99 -14.47 18.63
N GLY A 96 8.82 -15.58 17.93
CA GLY A 96 7.58 -16.37 17.95
C GLY A 96 6.42 -15.82 17.14
N MET A 97 6.56 -14.66 16.48
CA MET A 97 5.51 -14.06 15.65
C MET A 97 6.08 -13.19 14.54
N ALA A 98 5.30 -13.01 13.48
CA ALA A 98 5.65 -12.13 12.37
C ALA A 98 4.40 -11.41 11.86
N THR A 99 4.59 -10.23 11.30
CA THR A 99 3.56 -9.49 10.56
C THR A 99 4.01 -9.26 9.13
N ASN A 100 3.08 -9.33 8.20
CA ASN A 100 3.29 -8.97 6.81
C ASN A 100 1.96 -8.45 6.23
N ILE A 101 1.72 -7.17 6.41
CA ILE A 101 0.54 -6.45 5.93
C ILE A 101 0.95 -5.74 4.64
N PRO A 102 0.39 -6.12 3.48
CA PRO A 102 0.73 -5.45 2.22
C PRO A 102 0.13 -4.04 2.15
N PRO A 103 0.70 -3.13 1.34
CA PRO A 103 0.14 -1.82 1.09
C PRO A 103 -1.16 -1.89 0.26
N HIS A 104 -2.04 -0.88 0.43
CA HIS A 104 -3.33 -0.77 -0.25
C HIS A 104 -3.54 0.61 -0.84
N ASN A 105 -4.49 0.74 -1.76
CA ASN A 105 -4.88 2.02 -2.34
C ASN A 105 -5.62 2.88 -1.31
N LEU A 106 -5.19 4.13 -1.13
CA LEU A 106 -5.77 5.07 -0.16
C LEU A 106 -7.27 5.30 -0.40
N GLY A 107 -7.65 5.54 -1.66
CA GLY A 107 -9.04 5.80 -2.01
C GLY A 107 -9.94 4.61 -1.68
N GLU A 108 -9.49 3.39 -1.99
CA GLU A 108 -10.19 2.14 -1.70
C GLU A 108 -10.34 1.90 -0.19
N VAL A 109 -9.28 2.13 0.58
CA VAL A 109 -9.31 1.98 2.05
C VAL A 109 -10.26 3.00 2.68
N ILE A 110 -10.25 4.24 2.19
CA ILE A 110 -11.19 5.28 2.66
C ILE A 110 -12.64 4.91 2.30
N ASP A 111 -12.89 4.44 1.08
CA ASP A 111 -14.24 4.00 0.69
C ASP A 111 -14.73 2.83 1.57
N GLY A 112 -13.85 1.88 1.88
CA GLY A 112 -14.15 0.80 2.82
C GLY A 112 -14.43 1.29 4.25
N ALA A 113 -13.65 2.26 4.74
CA ALA A 113 -13.86 2.85 6.06
C ALA A 113 -15.18 3.66 6.11
N VAL A 114 -15.51 4.40 5.06
CA VAL A 114 -16.79 5.12 4.95
C VAL A 114 -17.96 4.15 4.86
N ALA A 115 -17.84 3.06 4.10
CA ALA A 115 -18.87 2.02 4.03
C ALA A 115 -19.12 1.37 5.41
N LEU A 116 -18.07 1.16 6.21
CA LEU A 116 -18.19 0.67 7.59
C LEU A 116 -18.86 1.70 8.51
N LEU A 117 -18.58 3.00 8.34
CA LEU A 117 -19.25 4.07 9.11
C LEU A 117 -20.75 4.14 8.79
N ASP A 118 -21.11 3.96 7.51
CA ASP A 118 -22.51 4.01 7.04
C ASP A 118 -23.26 2.71 7.40
N ASN A 119 -22.59 1.57 7.47
CA ASN A 119 -23.13 0.26 7.85
C ASN A 119 -22.16 -0.49 8.78
N PRO A 120 -22.29 -0.38 10.11
CA PRO A 120 -21.44 -1.09 11.07
C PRO A 120 -21.49 -2.62 10.97
N ASP A 121 -22.57 -3.17 10.42
CA ASP A 121 -22.76 -4.61 10.25
C ASP A 121 -22.22 -5.15 8.92
N ILE A 122 -21.59 -4.30 8.11
CA ILE A 122 -20.97 -4.69 6.83
C ILE A 122 -20.06 -5.90 7.00
N THR A 123 -20.18 -6.88 6.11
CA THR A 123 -19.36 -8.08 6.13
C THR A 123 -18.01 -7.85 5.45
N VAL A 124 -17.03 -8.72 5.71
CA VAL A 124 -15.74 -8.69 5.00
C VAL A 124 -15.92 -8.87 3.50
N ASP A 125 -16.88 -9.70 3.06
CA ASP A 125 -17.15 -9.92 1.63
C ASP A 125 -17.72 -8.69 0.92
N GLU A 126 -18.52 -7.90 1.61
CA GLU A 126 -19.00 -6.61 1.10
C GLU A 126 -17.87 -5.57 1.07
N LEU A 127 -16.98 -5.56 2.08
CA LEU A 127 -15.79 -4.70 2.09
C LEU A 127 -14.83 -5.01 0.94
N LEU A 128 -14.77 -6.25 0.44
CA LEU A 128 -14.00 -6.63 -0.75
C LEU A 128 -14.45 -5.92 -2.05
N GLN A 129 -15.63 -5.33 -2.07
CA GLN A 129 -16.09 -4.52 -3.19
C GLN A 129 -15.39 -3.14 -3.22
N TYR A 130 -14.98 -2.65 -2.05
CA TYR A 130 -14.28 -1.38 -1.88
C TYR A 130 -12.76 -1.56 -1.84
N ILE A 131 -12.28 -2.62 -1.17
CA ILE A 131 -10.86 -2.95 -1.01
C ILE A 131 -10.61 -4.33 -1.62
N PRO A 132 -10.47 -4.42 -2.95
CA PRO A 132 -10.46 -5.72 -3.64
C PRO A 132 -9.16 -6.51 -3.45
N ALA A 133 -8.02 -5.83 -3.26
CA ALA A 133 -6.69 -6.44 -3.12
C ALA A 133 -5.64 -5.39 -2.69
N PRO A 134 -4.44 -5.83 -2.30
CA PRO A 134 -3.28 -4.95 -2.13
C PRO A 134 -2.98 -4.12 -3.37
N ASP A 135 -2.27 -2.99 -3.17
CA ASP A 135 -1.83 -2.07 -4.22
C ASP A 135 -0.36 -1.69 -4.00
N TYR A 136 0.52 -2.34 -4.75
CA TYR A 136 1.97 -2.22 -4.54
C TYR A 136 2.56 -1.00 -5.26
N PRO A 137 3.61 -0.36 -4.71
CA PRO A 137 4.25 0.81 -5.33
C PRO A 137 4.86 0.50 -6.70
N THR A 138 5.33 -0.73 -6.91
CA THR A 138 5.96 -1.20 -8.16
C THR A 138 4.97 -1.75 -9.19
N GLY A 139 3.66 -1.71 -8.91
CA GLY A 139 2.63 -2.24 -9.82
C GLY A 139 2.57 -3.76 -9.83
N GLY A 140 2.68 -4.35 -11.02
CA GLY A 140 2.55 -5.79 -11.23
C GLY A 140 1.11 -6.29 -11.29
N ILE A 141 0.93 -7.61 -11.40
CA ILE A 141 -0.36 -8.25 -11.57
C ILE A 141 -0.58 -9.30 -10.46
N ILE A 142 -1.60 -9.10 -9.65
CA ILE A 142 -2.03 -10.10 -8.66
C ILE A 142 -2.79 -11.20 -9.40
N MET A 143 -2.35 -12.45 -9.23
CA MET A 143 -2.91 -13.62 -9.88
C MET A 143 -3.91 -14.32 -8.96
N GLY A 144 -5.21 -14.19 -9.30
CA GLY A 144 -6.31 -14.78 -8.53
C GLY A 144 -6.64 -14.03 -7.23
N ARG A 145 -7.86 -14.20 -6.75
CA ARG A 145 -8.39 -13.49 -5.57
C ARG A 145 -8.61 -14.38 -4.34
N SER A 146 -8.56 -15.70 -4.48
CA SER A 146 -8.94 -16.64 -3.40
C SER A 146 -8.08 -16.50 -2.15
N GLY A 147 -6.77 -16.40 -2.32
CA GLY A 147 -5.83 -16.26 -1.21
C GLY A 147 -5.97 -14.92 -0.49
N ILE A 148 -6.22 -13.82 -1.23
CA ILE A 148 -6.47 -12.49 -0.67
C ILE A 148 -7.79 -12.46 0.09
N ARG A 149 -8.86 -13.03 -0.48
CA ARG A 149 -10.15 -13.17 0.20
C ARG A 149 -10.01 -13.92 1.53
N ASN A 150 -9.24 -15.03 1.53
CA ASN A 150 -8.95 -15.76 2.76
C ASN A 150 -8.18 -14.90 3.77
N ALA A 151 -7.15 -14.16 3.32
CA ALA A 151 -6.38 -13.27 4.16
C ALA A 151 -7.25 -12.18 4.81
N TYR A 152 -8.16 -11.58 4.04
CA TYR A 152 -9.05 -10.53 4.55
C TYR A 152 -10.11 -11.06 5.52
N ARG A 153 -10.54 -12.32 5.36
CA ARG A 153 -11.49 -12.97 6.30
C ARG A 153 -10.84 -13.44 7.58
N THR A 154 -9.61 -13.92 7.53
CA THR A 154 -8.97 -14.65 8.64
C THR A 154 -7.72 -13.98 9.18
N GLY A 155 -7.25 -12.90 8.56
CA GLY A 155 -5.96 -12.29 8.85
C GLY A 155 -4.76 -13.09 8.35
N ARG A 156 -4.97 -14.23 7.66
CA ARG A 156 -3.90 -15.07 7.08
C ARG A 156 -4.26 -15.55 5.68
N GLY A 157 -3.30 -15.45 4.77
CA GLY A 157 -3.48 -15.94 3.40
C GLY A 157 -2.23 -15.79 2.57
N GLY A 158 -2.36 -15.99 1.28
CA GLY A 158 -1.26 -15.85 0.34
C GLY A 158 -1.70 -15.19 -0.95
N TYR A 159 -0.73 -14.69 -1.70
CA TYR A 159 -0.95 -14.12 -3.03
C TYR A 159 0.17 -14.53 -3.97
N VAL A 160 -0.10 -14.44 -5.26
CA VAL A 160 0.90 -14.54 -6.32
C VAL A 160 0.93 -13.21 -7.05
N LEU A 161 2.11 -12.65 -7.20
CA LEU A 161 2.36 -11.37 -7.88
C LEU A 161 3.28 -11.61 -9.06
N ARG A 162 2.84 -11.24 -10.26
CA ARG A 162 3.62 -11.31 -11.51
C ARG A 162 4.11 -9.95 -11.94
N ALA A 163 5.26 -9.93 -12.58
CA ALA A 163 5.74 -8.82 -13.37
C ALA A 163 4.77 -8.52 -14.53
N ARG A 164 4.65 -7.25 -14.92
CA ARG A 164 3.98 -6.89 -16.18
C ARG A 164 4.94 -7.11 -17.32
N CYS A 165 4.59 -8.06 -18.20
CA CYS A 165 5.38 -8.43 -19.36
C CYS A 165 4.52 -8.37 -20.62
N GLU A 166 5.11 -7.84 -21.70
CA GLU A 166 4.50 -7.80 -23.03
C GLU A 166 5.43 -8.46 -24.04
N ILE A 167 4.87 -9.14 -25.03
CA ILE A 167 5.63 -9.74 -26.11
C ILE A 167 5.54 -8.81 -27.32
N GLU A 168 6.68 -8.35 -27.81
CA GLU A 168 6.80 -7.48 -28.96
C GLU A 168 7.54 -8.19 -30.11
N GLU A 169 7.06 -8.03 -31.32
CA GLU A 169 7.80 -8.42 -32.53
C GLU A 169 8.85 -7.35 -32.86
N PHE A 170 10.03 -7.77 -33.30
CA PHE A 170 11.07 -6.88 -33.78
C PHE A 170 11.80 -7.48 -34.99
N ASN A 171 12.74 -6.77 -35.59
CA ASN A 171 13.41 -7.15 -36.84
C ASN A 171 12.44 -7.51 -37.97
N ASN A 172 11.48 -6.61 -38.26
CA ASN A 172 10.44 -6.81 -39.29
C ASN A 172 9.59 -8.08 -39.08
N GLY A 173 9.25 -8.40 -37.83
CA GLY A 173 8.40 -9.56 -37.48
C GLY A 173 9.14 -10.92 -37.52
N THR A 174 10.46 -10.92 -37.62
CA THR A 174 11.24 -12.17 -37.71
C THR A 174 11.69 -12.72 -36.36
N ARG A 175 11.60 -11.91 -35.30
CA ARG A 175 12.00 -12.26 -33.92
C ARG A 175 11.01 -11.64 -32.92
N GLU A 176 10.92 -12.26 -31.77
CA GLU A 176 10.12 -11.80 -30.64
C GLU A 176 11.03 -11.42 -29.48
N ARG A 177 10.57 -10.49 -28.65
CA ARG A 177 11.18 -10.12 -27.38
C ARG A 177 10.15 -9.92 -26.31
N ILE A 178 10.51 -10.21 -25.06
CA ILE A 178 9.69 -10.00 -23.89
C ILE A 178 10.15 -8.69 -23.24
N ILE A 179 9.24 -7.75 -23.06
CA ILE A 179 9.46 -6.47 -22.41
C ILE A 179 8.87 -6.51 -21.03
N VAL A 180 9.68 -6.29 -20.01
CA VAL A 180 9.25 -6.20 -18.60
C VAL A 180 9.20 -4.73 -18.21
N THR A 181 8.01 -4.24 -17.86
CA THR A 181 7.76 -2.83 -17.50
C THR A 181 7.49 -2.63 -16.01
N GLU A 182 7.06 -3.69 -15.31
CA GLU A 182 6.82 -3.64 -13.85
C GLU A 182 7.33 -4.94 -13.22
N LEU A 183 7.90 -4.84 -12.01
CA LEU A 183 8.39 -5.99 -11.25
C LEU A 183 7.52 -6.25 -10.01
N PRO A 184 7.47 -7.50 -9.53
CA PRO A 184 6.87 -7.81 -8.25
C PRO A 184 7.52 -6.99 -7.13
N TYR A 185 6.72 -6.63 -6.13
CA TYR A 185 7.17 -5.84 -5.00
C TYR A 185 8.36 -6.46 -4.28
N GLN A 186 9.35 -5.63 -3.91
CA GLN A 186 10.61 -6.02 -3.26
C GLN A 186 11.55 -6.89 -4.11
N VAL A 187 11.34 -7.00 -5.40
CA VAL A 187 12.28 -7.65 -6.32
C VAL A 187 13.33 -6.64 -6.78
N ASN A 188 14.60 -7.00 -6.59
CA ASN A 188 15.73 -6.23 -7.10
C ASN A 188 15.92 -6.52 -8.59
N LYS A 189 15.90 -5.48 -9.42
CA LYS A 189 15.96 -5.58 -10.89
C LYS A 189 17.29 -6.13 -11.39
N GLN A 190 18.41 -5.61 -10.90
CA GLN A 190 19.74 -6.05 -11.31
C GLN A 190 19.96 -7.54 -10.97
N LYS A 191 19.63 -7.93 -9.74
CA LYS A 191 19.77 -9.33 -9.31
C LYS A 191 18.88 -10.28 -10.11
N LEU A 192 17.71 -9.83 -10.53
CA LEU A 192 16.83 -10.60 -11.41
C LEU A 192 17.46 -10.81 -12.78
N ILE A 193 18.02 -9.75 -13.39
CA ILE A 193 18.70 -9.80 -14.69
C ILE A 193 19.91 -10.76 -14.61
N GLU A 194 20.73 -10.64 -13.58
CA GLU A 194 21.86 -11.52 -13.33
C GLU A 194 21.42 -12.98 -13.19
N THR A 195 20.34 -13.24 -12.44
CA THR A 195 19.77 -14.59 -12.27
C THR A 195 19.30 -15.18 -13.60
N ILE A 196 18.63 -14.38 -14.44
CA ILE A 196 18.18 -14.82 -15.77
C ILE A 196 19.40 -15.17 -16.64
N ALA A 197 20.41 -14.29 -16.67
CA ALA A 197 21.64 -14.51 -17.43
C ALA A 197 22.39 -15.81 -17.00
N ASP A 198 22.48 -16.03 -15.69
CA ASP A 198 23.08 -17.25 -15.14
C ASP A 198 22.28 -18.51 -15.51
N TYR A 199 20.96 -18.46 -15.47
CA TYR A 199 20.12 -19.60 -15.85
C TYR A 199 20.22 -19.91 -17.34
N VAL A 200 20.34 -18.89 -18.19
CA VAL A 200 20.61 -19.07 -19.63
C VAL A 200 22.00 -19.72 -19.85
N LYS A 201 23.04 -19.21 -19.19
CA LYS A 201 24.41 -19.74 -19.27
C LYS A 201 24.49 -21.22 -18.83
N ASN A 202 23.76 -21.55 -17.76
CA ASN A 202 23.70 -22.89 -17.20
C ASN A 202 22.66 -23.82 -17.87
N LYS A 203 22.05 -23.37 -18.97
CA LYS A 203 21.03 -24.11 -19.75
C LYS A 203 19.82 -24.54 -18.92
N ARG A 204 19.49 -23.80 -17.88
CA ARG A 204 18.23 -23.97 -17.11
C ARG A 204 17.06 -23.25 -17.77
N LEU A 205 17.35 -22.12 -18.43
CA LEU A 205 16.40 -21.39 -19.28
C LEU A 205 16.92 -21.45 -20.72
N GLU A 206 16.11 -22.01 -21.60
CA GLU A 206 16.38 -22.10 -23.02
C GLU A 206 15.53 -21.08 -23.82
N GLY A 207 15.90 -20.82 -25.06
CA GLY A 207 15.15 -19.93 -25.93
C GLY A 207 15.44 -18.44 -25.81
N ILE A 208 16.34 -18.03 -24.89
CA ILE A 208 16.76 -16.64 -24.71
C ILE A 208 18.08 -16.41 -25.43
N SER A 209 18.18 -15.32 -26.20
CA SER A 209 19.40 -14.92 -26.92
C SER A 209 20.15 -13.80 -26.21
N ASN A 210 19.45 -12.85 -25.60
CA ASN A 210 20.03 -11.70 -24.91
C ASN A 210 19.11 -11.16 -23.83
N VAL A 211 19.68 -10.48 -22.83
CA VAL A 211 18.94 -9.78 -21.77
C VAL A 211 19.61 -8.41 -21.58
N ASN A 212 18.87 -7.33 -21.79
CA ASN A 212 19.33 -5.95 -21.66
C ASN A 212 18.43 -5.18 -20.70
N ASP A 213 19.02 -4.28 -19.95
CA ASP A 213 18.31 -3.24 -19.22
C ASP A 213 18.32 -1.96 -20.07
N GLU A 214 17.15 -1.57 -20.55
CA GLU A 214 16.92 -0.33 -21.31
C GLU A 214 16.11 0.68 -20.48
N SER A 215 16.07 0.51 -19.16
CA SER A 215 15.36 1.42 -18.26
C SER A 215 15.98 2.81 -18.29
N ASP A 216 15.12 3.83 -18.31
CA ASP A 216 15.52 5.24 -18.35
C ASP A 216 14.60 6.08 -17.44
N ARG A 217 14.70 7.42 -17.56
CA ARG A 217 13.85 8.37 -16.85
C ARG A 217 12.35 8.26 -17.16
N HIS A 218 11.97 7.57 -18.22
CA HIS A 218 10.57 7.37 -18.61
C HIS A 218 9.96 6.11 -18.01
N GLY A 219 10.78 5.23 -17.46
CA GLY A 219 10.32 4.02 -16.76
C GLY A 219 11.24 2.82 -16.91
N MET A 220 10.81 1.75 -16.27
CA MET A 220 11.49 0.47 -16.34
C MET A 220 11.23 -0.21 -17.68
N ARG A 221 12.31 -0.73 -18.29
CA ARG A 221 12.25 -1.50 -19.53
C ARG A 221 13.36 -2.54 -19.53
N VAL A 222 13.08 -3.75 -19.08
CA VAL A 222 14.00 -4.89 -19.24
C VAL A 222 13.59 -5.65 -20.49
N VAL A 223 14.53 -5.85 -21.40
CA VAL A 223 14.32 -6.47 -22.71
C VAL A 223 14.96 -7.86 -22.72
N ILE A 224 14.16 -8.88 -22.92
CA ILE A 224 14.59 -10.28 -23.04
C ILE A 224 14.34 -10.74 -24.48
N GLU A 225 15.41 -10.84 -25.27
CA GLU A 225 15.31 -11.27 -26.66
C GLU A 225 15.17 -12.80 -26.77
N VAL A 226 14.16 -13.23 -27.51
CA VAL A 226 13.90 -14.66 -27.74
C VAL A 226 14.63 -15.12 -29.00
N LYS A 227 15.15 -16.35 -28.98
CA LYS A 227 15.74 -16.99 -30.19
C LYS A 227 14.69 -17.21 -31.26
N LYS A 228 15.09 -17.15 -32.54
CA LYS A 228 14.19 -17.26 -33.69
C LYS A 228 13.33 -18.54 -33.72
N ASP A 229 13.86 -19.62 -33.19
CA ASP A 229 13.28 -20.96 -33.17
C ASP A 229 12.52 -21.27 -31.85
N ALA A 230 12.48 -20.32 -30.91
CA ALA A 230 11.80 -20.46 -29.63
C ALA A 230 10.45 -19.73 -29.63
N ASN A 231 9.52 -20.21 -28.82
CA ASN A 231 8.21 -19.58 -28.61
C ASN A 231 8.28 -18.64 -27.40
N ALA A 232 7.99 -17.35 -27.62
CA ALA A 232 8.11 -16.33 -26.59
C ALA A 232 7.18 -16.58 -25.39
N GLN A 233 5.97 -17.11 -25.62
CA GLN A 233 5.04 -17.43 -24.52
C GLN A 233 5.58 -18.55 -23.61
N VAL A 234 6.18 -19.59 -24.20
CA VAL A 234 6.80 -20.70 -23.45
C VAL A 234 8.00 -20.20 -22.65
N VAL A 235 8.82 -19.33 -23.25
CA VAL A 235 9.96 -18.69 -22.55
C VAL A 235 9.45 -17.83 -21.39
N LEU A 236 8.40 -17.04 -21.60
CA LEU A 236 7.78 -16.22 -20.56
C LEU A 236 7.23 -17.07 -19.40
N ASN A 237 6.52 -18.14 -19.70
CA ASN A 237 6.03 -19.09 -18.70
C ASN A 237 7.17 -19.72 -17.88
N SER A 238 8.28 -20.07 -18.56
CA SER A 238 9.48 -20.61 -17.91
C SER A 238 10.14 -19.57 -17.00
N LEU A 239 10.19 -18.31 -17.42
CA LEU A 239 10.68 -17.18 -16.62
C LEU A 239 9.82 -16.99 -15.38
N TYR A 240 8.50 -16.99 -15.48
CA TYR A 240 7.60 -16.90 -14.32
C TYR A 240 7.79 -18.05 -13.33
N LYS A 241 7.99 -19.27 -13.84
CA LYS A 241 8.14 -20.45 -12.98
C LYS A 241 9.50 -20.53 -12.28
N GLN A 242 10.56 -20.03 -12.91
CA GLN A 242 11.94 -20.24 -12.44
C GLN A 242 12.61 -18.99 -11.85
N THR A 243 12.04 -17.81 -12.01
CA THR A 243 12.63 -16.55 -11.59
C THR A 243 11.67 -15.68 -10.77
N ASN A 244 12.17 -14.60 -10.19
CA ASN A 244 11.38 -13.65 -9.43
C ASN A 244 10.51 -12.71 -10.33
N LEU A 245 10.36 -13.01 -11.62
CA LEU A 245 9.28 -12.39 -12.42
C LEU A 245 7.88 -12.80 -11.94
N GLN A 246 7.78 -13.89 -11.19
CA GLN A 246 6.62 -14.22 -10.37
C GLN A 246 7.07 -14.54 -8.96
N THR A 247 6.42 -13.93 -7.97
CA THR A 247 6.66 -14.19 -6.55
C THR A 247 5.37 -14.61 -5.87
N SER A 248 5.49 -15.43 -4.83
CA SER A 248 4.40 -15.71 -3.91
C SER A 248 4.71 -15.09 -2.56
N GLY A 249 3.71 -14.48 -1.94
CA GLY A 249 3.85 -13.87 -0.62
C GLY A 249 2.77 -14.34 0.36
N GLY A 250 3.13 -14.41 1.63
CA GLY A 250 2.17 -14.62 2.72
C GLY A 250 1.64 -13.29 3.22
N ILE A 251 0.36 -13.24 3.56
CA ILE A 251 -0.26 -12.13 4.28
C ILE A 251 -0.49 -12.61 5.71
N ILE A 252 0.02 -11.87 6.68
CA ILE A 252 -0.19 -12.10 8.11
C ILE A 252 -0.50 -10.74 8.74
N VAL A 253 -1.75 -10.54 9.10
CA VAL A 253 -2.22 -9.27 9.65
C VAL A 253 -2.14 -9.33 11.16
N LEU A 254 -0.93 -9.37 11.70
CA LEU A 254 -0.67 -9.28 13.12
C LEU A 254 -0.45 -7.82 13.49
N ALA A 255 -1.24 -7.28 14.39
CA ALA A 255 -1.13 -5.92 14.90
C ALA A 255 -1.32 -5.88 16.42
N LEU A 256 -0.85 -4.81 17.06
CA LEU A 256 -1.09 -4.58 18.48
C LEU A 256 -2.45 -3.88 18.68
N VAL A 257 -3.28 -4.45 19.54
CA VAL A 257 -4.50 -3.81 20.03
C VAL A 257 -4.27 -3.47 21.50
N GLY A 258 -3.96 -2.20 21.76
CA GLY A 258 -3.34 -1.82 23.01
C GLY A 258 -1.95 -2.44 23.11
N THR A 259 -1.73 -3.32 24.07
CA THR A 259 -0.48 -4.07 24.27
C THR A 259 -0.53 -5.50 23.73
N ASP A 260 -1.70 -5.99 23.33
CA ASP A 260 -1.91 -7.39 22.95
C ASP A 260 -1.73 -7.63 21.45
N PRO A 261 -0.85 -8.55 21.02
CA PRO A 261 -0.74 -8.93 19.62
C PRO A 261 -1.96 -9.76 19.19
N LYS A 262 -2.64 -9.32 18.13
CA LYS A 262 -3.81 -10.02 17.57
C LYS A 262 -3.69 -10.15 16.05
N ILE A 263 -4.17 -11.27 15.53
CA ILE A 263 -4.37 -11.44 14.09
C ILE A 263 -5.75 -10.89 13.78
N LEU A 264 -5.80 -9.89 12.91
CA LEU A 264 -7.01 -9.15 12.59
C LEU A 264 -7.47 -9.47 11.17
N ASN A 265 -8.77 -9.54 10.96
CA ASN A 265 -9.37 -9.52 9.63
C ASN A 265 -9.51 -8.07 9.12
N LEU A 266 -9.89 -7.89 7.85
CA LEU A 266 -9.98 -6.56 7.24
C LEU A 266 -10.99 -5.65 7.96
N LYS A 267 -12.13 -6.19 8.38
CA LYS A 267 -13.17 -5.42 9.09
C LYS A 267 -12.66 -4.95 10.45
N GLU A 268 -12.03 -5.83 11.22
CA GLU A 268 -11.47 -5.50 12.54
C GLU A 268 -10.41 -4.38 12.47
N ILE A 269 -9.54 -4.38 11.44
CA ILE A 269 -8.57 -3.28 11.26
C ILE A 269 -9.29 -1.96 11.07
N LEU A 270 -10.31 -1.93 10.21
CA LEU A 270 -11.08 -0.71 9.96
C LEU A 270 -11.88 -0.28 11.19
N GLU A 271 -12.43 -1.22 11.96
CA GLU A 271 -13.14 -0.93 13.22
C GLU A 271 -12.21 -0.30 14.26
N TYR A 272 -11.01 -0.84 14.45
CA TYR A 272 -10.01 -0.24 15.35
C TYR A 272 -9.54 1.14 14.87
N TYR A 273 -9.35 1.30 13.57
CA TYR A 273 -9.02 2.62 13.01
C TYR A 273 -10.14 3.64 13.24
N VAL A 274 -11.39 3.29 12.97
CA VAL A 274 -12.55 4.14 13.22
C VAL A 274 -12.71 4.47 14.71
N ALA A 275 -12.51 3.47 15.58
CA ALA A 275 -12.56 3.67 17.04
C ALA A 275 -11.47 4.67 17.50
N HIS A 276 -10.26 4.56 16.98
CA HIS A 276 -9.18 5.51 17.22
C HIS A 276 -9.55 6.92 16.74
N GLN A 277 -10.11 7.06 15.54
CA GLN A 277 -10.54 8.37 15.03
C GLN A 277 -11.68 8.98 15.88
N LYS A 278 -12.60 8.17 16.40
CA LYS A 278 -13.62 8.64 17.34
C LYS A 278 -12.99 9.21 18.62
N ASP A 279 -11.98 8.56 19.17
CA ASP A 279 -11.27 9.05 20.36
C ASP A 279 -10.51 10.35 20.05
N VAL A 280 -9.76 10.39 18.95
CA VAL A 280 -9.02 11.59 18.50
C VAL A 280 -9.95 12.80 18.34
N ILE A 281 -11.09 12.64 17.63
CA ILE A 281 -12.05 13.73 17.41
C ILE A 281 -12.70 14.16 18.74
N THR A 282 -13.03 13.22 19.60
CA THR A 282 -13.62 13.52 20.91
C THR A 282 -12.64 14.31 21.79
N ARG A 283 -11.38 13.89 21.84
CA ARG A 283 -10.32 14.56 22.61
C ARG A 283 -10.00 15.93 22.05
N ARG A 284 -9.86 16.06 20.72
CA ARG A 284 -9.72 17.34 20.03
C ARG A 284 -10.83 18.31 20.40
N THR A 285 -12.09 17.84 20.28
CA THR A 285 -13.26 18.67 20.58
C THR A 285 -13.31 19.12 22.03
N LYS A 286 -12.93 18.25 22.98
CA LYS A 286 -12.80 18.63 24.41
C LYS A 286 -11.71 19.68 24.62
N TYR A 287 -10.56 19.54 23.98
CA TYR A 287 -9.48 20.51 24.05
C TYR A 287 -9.95 21.89 23.50
N ASP A 288 -10.51 21.90 22.30
CA ASP A 288 -11.01 23.12 21.68
C ASP A 288 -12.12 23.77 22.50
N LEU A 289 -13.03 22.99 23.10
CA LEU A 289 -14.07 23.48 24.01
C LEU A 289 -13.46 24.15 25.25
N ASN A 290 -12.48 23.52 25.89
CA ASN A 290 -11.82 24.08 27.08
C ASN A 290 -11.11 25.39 26.72
N LYS A 291 -10.38 25.44 25.63
CA LYS A 291 -9.70 26.66 25.15
C LYS A 291 -10.67 27.77 24.80
N THR A 292 -11.77 27.41 24.15
CA THR A 292 -12.83 28.39 23.79
C THR A 292 -13.50 28.95 25.05
N ARG A 293 -13.79 28.11 26.05
CA ARG A 293 -14.36 28.54 27.34
C ARG A 293 -13.39 29.42 28.12
N GLU A 294 -12.10 29.09 28.15
CA GLU A 294 -11.07 29.95 28.76
C GLU A 294 -11.04 31.33 28.10
N ARG A 295 -11.12 31.39 26.78
CA ARG A 295 -11.16 32.65 26.04
C ARG A 295 -12.44 33.43 26.26
N GLU A 296 -13.60 32.76 26.21
CA GLU A 296 -14.91 33.33 26.47
C GLU A 296 -14.95 33.96 27.86
N HIS A 297 -14.44 33.26 28.88
CA HIS A 297 -14.38 33.73 30.25
C HIS A 297 -13.60 35.05 30.39
N ILE A 298 -12.43 35.15 29.74
CA ILE A 298 -11.63 36.39 29.70
C ILE A 298 -12.39 37.50 28.97
N VAL A 299 -13.02 37.21 27.79
CA VAL A 299 -13.71 38.21 27.03
C VAL A 299 -14.93 38.72 27.79
N LYS A 300 -15.68 37.85 28.50
CA LYS A 300 -16.79 38.27 29.40
C LYS A 300 -16.31 39.28 30.43
N GLY A 301 -15.17 39.06 31.10
CA GLY A 301 -14.59 39.99 32.03
C GLY A 301 -14.24 41.36 31.40
N LEU A 302 -13.64 41.31 30.20
CA LEU A 302 -13.33 42.54 29.45
C LEU A 302 -14.58 43.33 29.05
N VAL A 303 -15.67 42.65 28.61
CA VAL A 303 -16.94 43.30 28.27
C VAL A 303 -17.57 43.96 29.51
N ILE A 304 -17.53 43.28 30.68
CA ILE A 304 -18.02 43.88 31.95
C ILE A 304 -17.20 45.13 32.30
N ALA A 305 -15.88 45.05 32.21
CA ALA A 305 -15.00 46.17 32.50
C ALA A 305 -15.24 47.38 31.58
N LEU A 306 -15.45 47.13 30.31
CA LEU A 306 -15.74 48.19 29.31
C LEU A 306 -17.11 48.82 29.51
N ALA A 307 -18.11 48.04 29.94
CA ALA A 307 -19.44 48.57 30.29
C ALA A 307 -19.41 49.51 31.50
N HIS A 308 -18.41 49.37 32.38
CA HIS A 308 -18.19 50.15 33.61
C HIS A 308 -16.81 50.84 33.65
N ILE A 309 -16.33 51.30 32.51
CA ILE A 309 -14.96 51.74 32.31
C ILE A 309 -14.52 52.87 33.27
N ASP A 310 -15.43 53.84 33.55
CA ASP A 310 -15.12 54.93 34.45
C ASP A 310 -14.88 54.47 35.89
N GLU A 311 -15.66 53.47 36.35
CA GLU A 311 -15.49 52.87 37.69
C GLU A 311 -14.19 52.04 37.74
N VAL A 312 -13.88 51.28 36.70
CA VAL A 312 -12.65 50.52 36.57
C VAL A 312 -11.41 51.43 36.66
N ILE A 313 -11.43 52.54 35.90
CA ILE A 313 -10.36 53.55 35.97
C ILE A 313 -10.25 54.19 37.35
N ALA A 314 -11.38 54.52 38.01
CA ALA A 314 -11.40 55.09 39.34
C ALA A 314 -10.78 54.11 40.39
N ILE A 315 -11.09 52.80 40.29
CA ILE A 315 -10.55 51.77 41.13
C ILE A 315 -9.00 51.65 40.92
N ILE A 316 -8.56 51.57 39.67
CA ILE A 316 -7.14 51.47 39.34
C ILE A 316 -6.35 52.67 39.86
N LYS A 317 -6.90 53.89 39.69
CA LYS A 317 -6.24 55.14 40.16
C LYS A 317 -6.10 55.26 41.68
N ARG A 318 -7.04 54.68 42.44
CA ARG A 318 -7.02 54.73 43.92
C ARG A 318 -6.24 53.58 44.57
N SER A 319 -5.94 52.51 43.82
CA SER A 319 -5.23 51.34 44.29
C SER A 319 -3.75 51.65 44.50
N THR A 320 -3.14 51.00 45.49
CA THR A 320 -1.73 51.18 45.86
C THR A 320 -0.78 50.44 44.93
N ASP A 321 -1.19 49.29 44.43
CA ASP A 321 -0.41 48.41 43.55
C ASP A 321 -1.35 47.57 42.64
N LYS A 322 -0.75 46.72 41.76
CA LYS A 322 -1.48 45.84 40.83
C LYS A 322 -2.37 44.83 41.57
N ASP A 323 -1.90 44.29 42.68
CA ASP A 323 -2.61 43.24 43.42
C ASP A 323 -3.79 43.85 44.21
N ASP A 324 -3.65 45.08 44.73
CA ASP A 324 -4.74 45.82 45.34
C ASP A 324 -5.81 46.18 44.32
N ALA A 325 -5.44 46.66 43.13
CA ALA A 325 -6.35 46.92 42.04
C ALA A 325 -7.11 45.65 41.61
N SER A 326 -6.44 44.53 41.48
CA SER A 326 -7.06 43.24 41.16
C SER A 326 -8.08 42.83 42.20
N ARG A 327 -7.75 42.90 43.50
CA ARG A 327 -8.67 42.57 44.60
C ARG A 327 -9.92 43.45 44.60
N GLN A 328 -9.75 44.78 44.41
CA GLN A 328 -10.89 45.72 44.38
C GLN A 328 -11.79 45.48 43.14
N LEU A 329 -11.21 45.15 41.96
CA LEU A 329 -11.96 44.83 40.75
C LEU A 329 -12.73 43.49 40.90
N MET A 330 -12.12 42.49 41.54
CA MET A 330 -12.80 41.20 41.82
C MET A 330 -14.03 41.40 42.70
N GLN A 331 -13.92 42.25 43.75
CA GLN A 331 -15.02 42.51 44.65
C GLN A 331 -16.12 43.37 44.01
N ALA A 332 -15.75 44.37 43.21
CA ALA A 332 -16.69 45.31 42.62
C ALA A 332 -17.54 44.68 41.51
N PHE A 333 -16.94 43.82 40.69
CA PHE A 333 -17.57 43.29 39.49
C PHE A 333 -17.76 41.77 39.50
N LEU A 334 -17.50 41.09 40.61
CA LEU A 334 -17.56 39.64 40.79
C LEU A 334 -16.69 38.88 39.73
N LEU A 335 -15.51 39.42 39.48
CA LEU A 335 -14.52 38.86 38.54
C LEU A 335 -13.54 37.94 39.28
N ASP A 336 -12.85 37.10 38.52
CA ASP A 336 -11.74 36.32 39.04
C ASP A 336 -10.36 36.91 38.70
N GLU A 337 -9.29 36.27 39.18
CA GLU A 337 -7.91 36.72 39.01
C GLU A 337 -7.49 36.77 37.53
N LYS A 338 -7.92 35.77 36.72
CA LYS A 338 -7.62 35.70 35.28
C LYS A 338 -8.27 36.87 34.52
N GLN A 339 -9.51 37.18 34.87
CA GLN A 339 -10.26 38.28 34.24
C GLN A 339 -9.66 39.64 34.66
N THR A 340 -9.36 39.84 35.95
CA THR A 340 -8.77 41.09 36.41
C THR A 340 -7.36 41.31 35.88
N THR A 341 -6.54 40.27 35.75
CA THR A 341 -5.26 40.35 35.08
C THR A 341 -5.38 40.84 33.64
N ALA A 342 -6.32 40.25 32.87
CA ALA A 342 -6.58 40.66 31.49
C ALA A 342 -7.07 42.12 31.39
N ILE A 343 -7.86 42.60 32.37
CA ILE A 343 -8.31 43.97 32.45
C ILE A 343 -7.17 44.92 32.71
N LEU A 344 -6.30 44.60 33.70
CA LEU A 344 -5.14 45.45 34.09
C LEU A 344 -4.07 45.49 32.99
N GLU A 345 -3.99 44.48 32.13
CA GLU A 345 -3.06 44.42 31.00
C GLU A 345 -3.69 44.98 29.69
N MET A 346 -4.94 45.46 29.76
CA MET A 346 -5.64 46.00 28.60
C MET A 346 -5.01 47.31 28.10
N ARG A 347 -4.73 47.37 26.80
CA ARG A 347 -4.21 48.60 26.17
C ARG A 347 -5.30 49.65 26.06
N LEU A 348 -4.96 50.94 26.28
CA LEU A 348 -5.87 52.06 26.17
C LEU A 348 -6.60 52.16 24.81
N GLN A 349 -5.97 51.70 23.75
CA GLN A 349 -6.58 51.63 22.41
C GLN A 349 -7.86 50.80 22.38
N ARG A 350 -8.03 49.81 23.27
CA ARG A 350 -9.25 48.97 23.34
C ARG A 350 -10.46 49.65 23.95
N LEU A 351 -10.30 50.87 24.44
CA LEU A 351 -11.40 51.69 25.04
C LEU A 351 -12.28 52.39 23.97
N THR A 352 -11.93 52.30 22.69
CA THR A 352 -12.72 52.92 21.63
C THR A 352 -13.99 52.11 21.38
N SER A 353 -15.09 52.78 21.00
CA SER A 353 -16.41 52.16 20.75
C SER A 353 -16.31 51.03 19.71
N MET A 354 -15.49 51.21 18.67
CA MET A 354 -15.29 50.20 17.64
C MET A 354 -14.63 48.92 18.16
N GLU A 355 -13.73 48.99 19.16
CA GLU A 355 -13.15 47.82 19.77
C GLU A 355 -14.11 47.13 20.75
N VAL A 356 -15.00 47.86 21.41
CA VAL A 356 -16.08 47.29 22.23
C VAL A 356 -17.05 46.47 21.37
N ASP A 357 -17.41 46.97 20.21
CA ASP A 357 -18.25 46.21 19.26
C ASP A 357 -17.58 44.93 18.76
N LYS A 358 -16.28 44.97 18.51
CA LYS A 358 -15.49 43.76 18.14
C LYS A 358 -15.46 42.72 19.26
N LEU A 359 -15.29 43.14 20.52
CA LEU A 359 -15.30 42.21 21.66
C LEU A 359 -16.70 41.58 21.87
N ASN A 360 -17.75 42.31 21.68
CA ASN A 360 -19.11 41.80 21.75
C ASN A 360 -19.41 40.80 20.60
N GLU A 361 -18.86 41.05 19.42
CA GLU A 361 -18.97 40.11 18.30
C GLU A 361 -18.13 38.85 18.54
N GLU A 362 -16.87 39.00 19.06
CA GLU A 362 -16.06 37.88 19.48
C GLU A 362 -16.78 37.01 20.52
N LEU A 363 -17.44 37.63 21.52
CA LEU A 363 -18.20 36.91 22.55
C LEU A 363 -19.33 36.07 21.92
N ARG A 364 -20.10 36.67 21.01
CA ARG A 364 -21.15 35.94 20.29
C ARG A 364 -20.65 34.76 19.49
N GLN A 365 -19.50 34.91 18.82
CA GLN A 365 -18.85 33.82 18.06
C GLN A 365 -18.36 32.72 18.99
N LEU A 366 -17.74 33.05 20.14
CA LEU A 366 -17.29 32.09 21.15
C LEU A 366 -18.49 31.31 21.75
N ASP A 367 -19.57 32.00 22.10
CA ASP A 367 -20.81 31.37 22.61
C ASP A 367 -21.43 30.39 21.57
N ALA A 368 -21.43 30.76 20.30
CA ALA A 368 -21.91 29.89 19.22
C ALA A 368 -21.00 28.67 19.04
N LEU A 369 -19.66 28.87 19.07
CA LEU A 369 -18.69 27.79 18.94
C LEU A 369 -18.77 26.83 20.14
N ILE A 370 -18.92 27.31 21.36
CA ILE A 370 -19.07 26.47 22.55
C ILE A 370 -20.30 25.56 22.40
N LYS A 371 -21.45 26.14 22.00
CA LYS A 371 -22.65 25.32 21.78
C LYS A 371 -22.48 24.27 20.71
N ASP A 372 -21.76 24.58 19.63
CA ASP A 372 -21.46 23.62 18.57
C ASP A 372 -20.56 22.49 19.05
N LEU A 373 -19.47 22.81 19.78
CA LEU A 373 -18.54 21.84 20.34
C LEU A 373 -19.22 20.95 21.41
N GLU A 374 -20.10 21.51 22.24
CA GLU A 374 -20.89 20.74 23.19
C GLU A 374 -21.86 19.79 22.48
N ASP A 375 -22.51 20.23 21.41
CA ASP A 375 -23.42 19.41 20.62
C ASP A 375 -22.66 18.24 19.94
N ILE A 376 -21.44 18.47 19.44
CA ILE A 376 -20.59 17.41 18.90
C ILE A 376 -20.28 16.35 19.97
N LEU A 377 -19.96 16.76 21.21
CA LEU A 377 -19.66 15.83 22.30
C LEU A 377 -20.89 15.06 22.80
N GLN A 378 -22.08 15.61 22.67
CA GLN A 378 -23.33 14.97 23.09
C GLN A 378 -23.90 14.00 22.04
N LYS A 379 -23.55 14.18 20.76
CA LYS A 379 -24.14 13.44 19.63
C LYS A 379 -23.09 12.59 18.90
N PRO A 380 -23.01 11.29 19.17
CA PRO A 380 -22.06 10.40 18.50
C PRO A 380 -22.15 10.42 16.98
N GLU A 381 -23.34 10.66 16.43
CA GLU A 381 -23.55 10.77 14.97
C GLU A 381 -22.81 11.97 14.35
N ARG A 382 -22.61 13.05 15.11
CA ARG A 382 -21.82 14.20 14.66
C ARG A 382 -20.34 13.87 14.57
N VAL A 383 -19.81 13.11 15.54
CA VAL A 383 -18.43 12.62 15.51
C VAL A 383 -18.21 11.72 14.27
N VAL A 384 -19.15 10.82 14.00
CA VAL A 384 -19.11 9.97 12.79
C VAL A 384 -19.13 10.80 11.51
N ALA A 385 -19.96 11.83 11.45
CA ALA A 385 -20.03 12.73 10.28
C ALA A 385 -18.72 13.51 10.07
N ILE A 386 -18.05 13.94 11.15
CA ILE A 386 -16.74 14.59 11.07
C ILE A 386 -15.69 13.62 10.53
N ILE A 387 -15.59 12.40 11.07
CA ILE A 387 -14.65 11.37 10.59
C ILE A 387 -14.86 11.11 9.10
N ARG A 388 -16.13 10.95 8.68
CA ARG A 388 -16.48 10.70 7.29
C ARG A 388 -15.99 11.84 6.38
N ASN A 389 -16.23 13.09 6.78
CA ASN A 389 -15.81 14.27 6.01
C ASN A 389 -14.27 14.38 5.97
N ASP A 390 -13.58 14.16 7.09
CA ASP A 390 -12.14 14.18 7.18
C ASP A 390 -11.51 13.11 6.25
N LEU A 391 -12.07 11.89 6.21
CA LEU A 391 -11.63 10.82 5.32
C LEU A 391 -11.84 11.18 3.83
N LEU A 392 -13.01 11.70 3.48
CA LEU A 392 -13.30 12.12 2.11
C LEU A 392 -12.41 13.29 1.67
N ASP A 393 -12.10 14.22 2.57
CA ASP A 393 -11.17 15.32 2.31
C ASP A 393 -9.74 14.77 2.04
N VAL A 394 -9.25 13.84 2.85
CA VAL A 394 -7.96 13.14 2.62
C VAL A 394 -7.95 12.44 1.26
N LYS A 395 -9.00 11.71 0.90
CA LYS A 395 -9.14 11.07 -0.41
C LYS A 395 -9.04 12.07 -1.56
N ASN A 396 -9.68 13.23 -1.42
CA ASN A 396 -9.68 14.28 -2.45
C ASN A 396 -8.34 15.02 -2.54
N ARG A 397 -7.65 15.22 -1.42
CA ARG A 397 -6.34 15.88 -1.40
C ARG A 397 -5.22 15.01 -1.96
N TYR A 398 -5.32 13.68 -1.81
CA TYR A 398 -4.27 12.73 -2.21
C TYR A 398 -4.80 11.66 -3.17
N PRO A 399 -5.36 12.05 -4.33
CA PRO A 399 -5.86 11.09 -5.29
C PRO A 399 -4.70 10.26 -5.85
N ALA A 400 -4.84 8.95 -5.83
CA ALA A 400 -3.85 8.05 -6.40
C ALA A 400 -4.55 6.87 -7.09
N PRO A 401 -4.35 6.68 -8.39
CA PRO A 401 -4.89 5.53 -9.09
C PRO A 401 -4.24 4.23 -8.59
N ARG A 402 -4.96 3.13 -8.72
CA ARG A 402 -4.42 1.80 -8.47
C ARG A 402 -3.27 1.52 -9.44
N LYS A 403 -2.16 1.01 -8.93
CA LYS A 403 -0.99 0.62 -9.71
C LYS A 403 -1.02 -0.88 -10.05
N THR A 404 -1.39 -1.72 -9.09
CA THR A 404 -1.37 -3.18 -9.23
C THR A 404 -2.66 -3.67 -9.90
N GLU A 405 -2.53 -4.37 -11.00
CA GLU A 405 -3.65 -5.02 -11.69
C GLU A 405 -4.10 -6.27 -10.94
N ILE A 406 -5.38 -6.61 -11.05
CA ILE A 406 -5.97 -7.80 -10.44
C ILE A 406 -6.52 -8.71 -11.54
N SER A 407 -5.88 -9.85 -11.77
CA SER A 407 -6.39 -10.89 -12.66
C SER A 407 -7.36 -11.80 -11.91
N THR A 408 -8.49 -12.09 -12.56
CA THR A 408 -9.47 -13.06 -12.04
C THR A 408 -9.09 -14.49 -12.40
N ASP A 409 -8.35 -14.66 -13.48
CA ASP A 409 -7.98 -15.94 -14.04
C ASP A 409 -6.57 -16.32 -13.58
N TYR A 410 -6.51 -17.22 -12.61
CA TYR A 410 -5.26 -17.83 -12.21
C TYR A 410 -5.32 -19.33 -12.45
N ALA A 411 -4.63 -19.77 -13.51
CA ALA A 411 -4.21 -21.15 -13.66
C ALA A 411 -2.72 -21.24 -13.27
N ASP A 412 -2.36 -22.19 -12.44
CA ASP A 412 -0.94 -22.49 -12.16
C ASP A 412 -0.26 -22.89 -13.48
N ILE A 413 0.98 -22.42 -13.67
CA ILE A 413 1.76 -22.80 -14.86
C ILE A 413 2.13 -24.30 -14.73
N GLY A 414 1.39 -25.11 -15.46
CA GLY A 414 1.58 -26.54 -15.54
C GLY A 414 2.75 -26.93 -16.46
N GLU A 415 3.09 -28.21 -16.51
CA GLU A 415 4.10 -28.72 -17.45
C GLU A 415 3.72 -28.46 -18.91
N ALA A 416 2.44 -28.55 -19.24
CA ALA A 416 1.92 -28.27 -20.57
C ALA A 416 2.20 -26.83 -21.04
N ASP A 417 2.18 -25.83 -20.13
CA ASP A 417 2.42 -24.43 -20.46
C ASP A 417 3.90 -24.12 -20.75
N LEU A 418 4.80 -25.05 -20.41
CA LEU A 418 6.24 -24.97 -20.66
C LEU A 418 6.65 -25.65 -21.97
N ILE A 419 5.71 -26.27 -22.65
CA ILE A 419 5.95 -27.03 -23.88
C ILE A 419 5.29 -26.31 -25.05
N PRO A 420 6.03 -25.99 -26.13
CA PRO A 420 5.44 -25.35 -27.31
C PRO A 420 4.37 -26.22 -27.94
N ARG A 421 3.26 -25.61 -28.36
CA ARG A 421 2.24 -26.28 -29.14
C ARG A 421 2.73 -26.41 -30.57
N GLU A 422 3.06 -27.64 -30.98
CA GLU A 422 3.54 -27.92 -32.33
C GLU A 422 3.00 -29.27 -32.83
N ASP A 423 2.98 -29.41 -34.14
CA ASP A 423 2.64 -30.68 -34.76
C ASP A 423 3.80 -31.66 -34.65
N VAL A 424 3.48 -32.86 -34.23
CA VAL A 424 4.42 -33.97 -34.05
C VAL A 424 3.98 -35.19 -34.78
N VAL A 425 4.94 -35.96 -35.25
CA VAL A 425 4.71 -37.29 -35.84
C VAL A 425 4.86 -38.32 -34.74
N ILE A 426 3.79 -39.05 -34.48
CA ILE A 426 3.78 -40.20 -33.57
C ILE A 426 3.93 -41.46 -34.39
N SER A 427 4.95 -42.26 -34.07
CA SER A 427 5.16 -43.57 -34.70
C SER A 427 5.03 -44.66 -33.62
N MET A 428 4.31 -45.74 -33.97
CA MET A 428 4.11 -46.91 -33.11
C MET A 428 4.59 -48.18 -33.82
N THR A 429 5.36 -48.96 -33.11
CA THR A 429 5.85 -50.27 -33.66
C THR A 429 4.88 -51.40 -33.32
N HIS A 430 5.04 -52.52 -33.99
CA HIS A 430 4.27 -53.75 -33.79
C HIS A 430 4.36 -54.27 -32.34
N LEU A 431 5.52 -54.14 -31.71
CA LEU A 431 5.75 -54.53 -30.32
C LEU A 431 5.27 -53.47 -29.29
N GLY A 432 4.61 -52.38 -29.78
CA GLY A 432 3.98 -51.36 -28.93
C GLY A 432 4.93 -50.26 -28.44
N TYR A 433 6.09 -50.08 -29.02
CA TYR A 433 6.96 -48.93 -28.74
C TYR A 433 6.45 -47.69 -29.46
N VAL A 434 6.29 -46.59 -28.73
CA VAL A 434 5.85 -45.31 -29.26
C VAL A 434 6.95 -44.30 -29.25
N LYS A 435 7.09 -43.51 -30.31
CA LYS A 435 8.08 -42.44 -30.43
C LYS A 435 7.44 -41.19 -31.03
N ARG A 436 7.83 -40.03 -30.48
CA ARG A 436 7.46 -38.72 -31.00
C ARG A 436 8.66 -38.08 -31.75
N LEU A 437 8.34 -37.39 -32.87
CA LEU A 437 9.25 -36.57 -33.65
C LEU A 437 8.57 -35.25 -34.01
N SER A 438 9.28 -34.12 -33.94
CA SER A 438 8.76 -32.84 -34.45
C SER A 438 8.60 -32.94 -35.98
N VAL A 439 7.49 -32.41 -36.52
CA VAL A 439 7.29 -32.33 -37.98
C VAL A 439 8.41 -31.53 -38.65
N LYS A 440 9.00 -30.57 -37.93
CA LYS A 440 10.15 -29.75 -38.40
C LYS A 440 11.40 -30.59 -38.66
N ASP A 441 11.56 -31.70 -37.95
CA ASP A 441 12.68 -32.66 -38.17
C ASP A 441 12.44 -33.60 -39.32
N CYS A 442 11.17 -33.68 -39.79
CA CYS A 442 10.77 -34.50 -40.95
C CYS A 442 10.92 -33.71 -42.24
N ARG A 443 12.17 -33.59 -42.77
CA ARG A 443 12.43 -32.84 -44.01
C ARG A 443 12.02 -33.64 -45.23
N ALA A 444 11.31 -32.96 -46.17
CA ALA A 444 11.01 -33.53 -47.48
C ALA A 444 12.31 -33.89 -48.23
N GLN A 445 12.45 -35.16 -48.67
CA GLN A 445 13.64 -35.61 -49.38
C GLN A 445 13.45 -35.60 -50.87
N ARG A 446 14.47 -35.15 -51.59
CA ARG A 446 14.53 -35.26 -53.07
C ARG A 446 15.05 -36.66 -53.47
N ARG A 447 14.84 -37.09 -54.72
CA ARG A 447 15.36 -38.36 -55.28
C ARG A 447 16.87 -38.50 -54.98
N GLY A 448 17.27 -39.62 -54.33
CA GLY A 448 18.65 -39.88 -53.97
C GLY A 448 19.11 -39.45 -52.56
N GLY A 449 18.17 -38.89 -51.70
CA GLY A 449 18.48 -38.55 -50.30
C GLY A 449 18.59 -39.79 -49.41
N LYS A 450 19.44 -39.68 -48.36
CA LYS A 450 19.59 -40.71 -47.29
C LYS A 450 18.46 -40.59 -46.29
N GLY A 451 17.31 -41.03 -46.44
CA GLY A 451 16.13 -40.97 -45.55
C GLY A 451 16.39 -40.50 -44.09
N VAL A 452 15.35 -39.95 -43.44
CA VAL A 452 15.42 -39.64 -41.99
C VAL A 452 14.99 -40.89 -41.22
N THR A 453 15.86 -41.41 -40.34
CA THR A 453 15.51 -42.52 -39.47
C THR A 453 14.63 -42.04 -38.34
N ALA A 454 13.33 -42.08 -38.54
CA ALA A 454 12.33 -41.63 -37.55
C ALA A 454 12.32 -42.57 -36.32
N HIS A 455 12.52 -43.84 -36.51
CA HIS A 455 12.53 -44.88 -35.48
C HIS A 455 13.62 -45.88 -35.77
N LYS A 456 14.41 -46.31 -34.78
CA LYS A 456 15.27 -47.49 -34.86
C LYS A 456 14.58 -48.58 -34.09
N PRO A 457 13.82 -49.49 -34.80
CA PRO A 457 13.19 -50.62 -34.13
C PRO A 457 14.24 -51.55 -33.57
N LYS A 458 13.85 -52.36 -32.56
CA LYS A 458 14.66 -53.50 -32.12
C LYS A 458 14.67 -54.60 -33.19
N ASP A 459 15.58 -55.53 -33.09
CA ASP A 459 15.61 -56.69 -34.01
C ASP A 459 14.22 -57.35 -33.98
N GLU A 460 13.69 -57.64 -35.18
CA GLU A 460 12.32 -58.21 -35.42
C GLU A 460 11.14 -57.30 -35.18
N ASP A 461 11.30 -55.97 -34.92
CA ASP A 461 10.23 -55.00 -34.79
C ASP A 461 10.16 -54.07 -36.00
N PHE A 462 8.95 -53.52 -36.31
CA PHE A 462 8.75 -52.62 -37.41
C PHE A 462 7.67 -51.57 -37.08
N VAL A 463 7.71 -50.39 -37.71
CA VAL A 463 6.71 -49.34 -37.52
C VAL A 463 5.42 -49.76 -38.18
N GLU A 464 4.38 -49.93 -37.37
CA GLU A 464 3.04 -50.38 -37.84
C GLU A 464 2.11 -49.18 -38.09
N ASN A 465 2.15 -48.18 -37.22
CA ASN A 465 1.29 -47.01 -37.33
C ASN A 465 2.13 -45.72 -37.25
N MET A 466 1.72 -44.71 -38.02
CA MET A 466 2.27 -43.37 -38.02
C MET A 466 1.17 -42.35 -38.31
N PHE A 467 1.08 -41.32 -37.46
CA PHE A 467 0.10 -40.24 -37.64
C PHE A 467 0.66 -38.91 -37.11
N VAL A 468 0.05 -37.82 -37.55
CA VAL A 468 0.34 -36.47 -37.07
C VAL A 468 -0.65 -36.07 -35.99
N SER A 469 -0.15 -35.49 -34.88
CA SER A 469 -0.96 -34.99 -33.78
C SER A 469 -0.28 -33.72 -33.20
N SER A 470 -0.97 -33.01 -32.33
CA SER A 470 -0.34 -31.90 -31.58
C SER A 470 0.34 -32.39 -30.31
N THR A 471 1.40 -31.72 -29.86
CA THR A 471 2.02 -31.94 -28.56
C THR A 471 1.01 -31.96 -27.42
N HIS A 472 -0.09 -31.21 -27.52
CA HIS A 472 -1.10 -31.06 -26.45
C HIS A 472 -2.32 -31.96 -26.60
N ASP A 473 -2.40 -32.74 -27.68
CA ASP A 473 -3.50 -33.69 -27.88
C ASP A 473 -3.43 -34.85 -26.88
N ASP A 474 -4.58 -35.39 -26.55
CA ASP A 474 -4.69 -36.60 -25.75
C ASP A 474 -4.59 -37.83 -26.67
N LEU A 475 -3.56 -38.63 -26.49
CA LEU A 475 -3.35 -39.90 -27.16
C LEU A 475 -3.93 -41.02 -26.31
N LEU A 476 -4.86 -41.78 -26.87
CA LEU A 476 -5.48 -42.91 -26.21
C LEU A 476 -4.96 -44.22 -26.83
N PHE A 477 -4.32 -45.06 -26.04
CA PHE A 477 -3.79 -46.35 -26.43
C PHE A 477 -4.67 -47.46 -25.86
N PHE A 478 -5.30 -48.22 -26.72
CA PHE A 478 -6.15 -49.36 -26.36
C PHE A 478 -5.34 -50.65 -26.45
N SER A 479 -5.20 -51.34 -25.34
CA SER A 479 -4.47 -52.62 -25.30
C SER A 479 -5.39 -53.80 -25.59
N SER A 480 -4.80 -54.93 -26.05
CA SER A 480 -5.49 -56.19 -26.26
C SER A 480 -6.17 -56.77 -25.01
N LEU A 481 -5.76 -56.31 -23.83
CA LEU A 481 -6.34 -56.67 -22.52
C LEU A 481 -7.52 -55.79 -22.10
N GLY A 482 -8.03 -54.94 -22.99
CA GLY A 482 -9.16 -54.05 -22.72
C GLY A 482 -8.86 -52.87 -21.81
N LYS A 483 -7.58 -52.53 -21.62
CA LYS A 483 -7.14 -51.35 -20.86
C LYS A 483 -6.88 -50.18 -21.81
N VAL A 484 -7.20 -48.97 -21.35
CA VAL A 484 -6.92 -47.72 -22.06
C VAL A 484 -5.85 -46.93 -21.28
N TYR A 485 -4.82 -46.51 -21.97
CA TYR A 485 -3.77 -45.63 -21.46
C TYR A 485 -3.89 -44.28 -22.13
N LYS A 486 -3.86 -43.21 -21.34
CA LYS A 486 -3.93 -41.84 -21.83
C LYS A 486 -2.61 -41.16 -21.60
N LEU A 487 -2.00 -40.61 -22.63
CA LEU A 487 -0.79 -39.81 -22.62
C LEU A 487 -1.02 -38.49 -23.36
N LYS A 488 -0.30 -37.46 -23.04
CA LYS A 488 -0.24 -36.26 -23.87
C LYS A 488 0.74 -36.45 -25.03
N GLY A 489 0.49 -35.77 -26.15
CA GLY A 489 1.38 -35.82 -27.30
C GLY A 489 2.81 -35.35 -27.02
N TYR A 490 3.07 -34.67 -25.93
CA TYR A 490 4.40 -34.24 -25.48
C TYR A 490 5.11 -35.26 -24.57
N GLU A 491 4.43 -36.15 -23.94
CA GLU A 491 5.00 -37.23 -23.12
C GLU A 491 5.60 -38.34 -24.02
#